data_bf8a59690c0694eeb9c510193ec0942a
#
_entry.id   bf8a59690c0694eeb9c510193ec0942a
#
_cell.length_a   1.000
_cell.length_b   1.000
_cell.length_c   1.000
_cell.angle_alpha   90.00
_cell.angle_beta   90.00
_cell.angle_gamma   90.00
#
_symmetry.space_group_name_H-M   'P 1'
#
loop_
_entity.id
_entity.type
_entity.pdbx_description
1 polymer ?
#
loop_
_entity_poly.entity_id
_entity_poly.type
_entity_poly.pdbx_seq_one_letter_code
_entity_poly.pdbx_strand_id
1 'polypeptide(L)'
;MSAQAGFALRGRNPDVLTCIANLSNDEVFTPPELANRMLDTLAEAWAATHGGTDIWTDSSVKFLDPCTKSGVFLREITIRLIKGLAGEKPDLDERVHHILKNQVFGIAITNLTSLLARRSVYCSKHAKGIHSIVKTFATDDGNVWFARTEHSWKNSRCEYCGASETTYRRGEALETHAYAFIHTDNIKAKAAEWFGGKMQFDVIIGNPPYQLASD
;
A
#
# COMPACT_ATOMS: atom_id res chain seq x y z
N MET A 1 0.86 -49.17 -0.52
CA MET A 1 0.12 -48.24 -1.37
C MET A 1 0.16 -46.88 -0.68
N SER A 2 1.09 -46.01 -1.08
CA SER A 2 1.23 -44.65 -0.48
C SER A 2 0.22 -43.73 -1.20
N ALA A 3 -0.74 -43.20 -0.46
CA ALA A 3 -1.62 -42.17 -0.95
C ALA A 3 -0.79 -40.90 -1.21
N GLN A 4 -0.59 -40.54 -2.48
CA GLN A 4 -0.13 -39.22 -2.85
C GLN A 4 -1.17 -38.21 -2.41
N ALA A 5 -0.83 -37.40 -1.41
CA ALA A 5 -1.63 -36.26 -1.02
C ALA A 5 -1.68 -35.29 -2.21
N GLY A 6 -2.83 -35.22 -2.87
CA GLY A 6 -3.06 -34.28 -3.96
C GLY A 6 -2.78 -32.85 -3.47
N PHE A 7 -1.88 -32.17 -4.14
CA PHE A 7 -1.58 -30.77 -3.92
C PHE A 7 -2.81 -29.97 -4.40
N ALA A 8 -3.76 -29.78 -3.51
CA ALA A 8 -4.89 -28.89 -3.79
C ALA A 8 -4.37 -27.46 -3.71
N LEU A 9 -4.24 -26.79 -4.85
CA LEU A 9 -4.06 -25.34 -4.96
C LEU A 9 -5.23 -24.66 -4.24
N ARG A 10 -5.05 -24.36 -2.99
CA ARG A 10 -6.02 -23.62 -2.18
C ARG A 10 -6.07 -22.18 -2.68
N GLY A 11 -7.18 -21.83 -3.29
CA GLY A 11 -7.48 -20.47 -3.71
C GLY A 11 -6.59 -20.02 -4.88
N ARG A 12 -7.20 -19.56 -5.92
CA ARG A 12 -6.55 -19.07 -7.15
C ARG A 12 -5.31 -18.25 -6.84
N ASN A 13 -4.13 -18.85 -7.02
CA ASN A 13 -3.01 -18.02 -7.42
C ASN A 13 -3.40 -17.44 -8.78
N PRO A 14 -3.42 -16.12 -8.94
CA PRO A 14 -3.64 -15.58 -10.27
C PRO A 14 -2.60 -16.21 -11.18
N ASP A 15 -3.03 -16.74 -12.31
CA ASP A 15 -2.14 -17.24 -13.35
C ASP A 15 -1.14 -16.13 -13.71
N VAL A 16 0.12 -16.49 -13.90
CA VAL A 16 1.19 -15.54 -14.23
C VAL A 16 0.81 -14.70 -15.47
N LEU A 17 0.13 -15.30 -16.45
CA LEU A 17 -0.35 -14.57 -17.64
C LEU A 17 -1.46 -13.57 -17.29
N THR A 18 -2.35 -13.90 -16.36
CA THR A 18 -3.37 -12.97 -15.86
C THR A 18 -2.72 -11.84 -15.06
N CYS A 19 -1.69 -12.13 -14.28
CA CYS A 19 -0.92 -11.11 -13.57
C CYS A 19 -0.24 -10.16 -14.54
N ILE A 20 0.41 -10.67 -15.60
CA ILE A 20 1.07 -9.87 -16.62
C ILE A 20 0.04 -9.03 -17.41
N ALA A 21 -1.10 -9.62 -17.77
CA ALA A 21 -2.17 -8.92 -18.48
C ALA A 21 -2.84 -7.82 -17.63
N ASN A 22 -2.78 -7.95 -16.31
CA ASN A 22 -3.31 -6.95 -15.36
C ASN A 22 -2.29 -5.89 -14.95
N LEU A 23 -1.00 -6.08 -15.26
CA LEU A 23 0.01 -5.02 -15.12
C LEU A 23 -0.20 -4.04 -16.28
N SER A 24 -0.56 -2.80 -15.97
CA SER A 24 -0.52 -1.75 -16.98
C SER A 24 0.94 -1.34 -17.22
N ASN A 25 1.23 -0.81 -18.42
CA ASN A 25 2.54 -0.24 -18.74
C ASN A 25 2.92 0.92 -17.78
N ASP A 26 1.93 1.46 -17.06
CA ASP A 26 2.07 2.60 -16.15
C ASP A 26 2.42 2.16 -14.70
N GLU A 27 2.40 0.85 -14.41
CA GLU A 27 2.74 0.32 -13.08
C GLU A 27 4.25 0.13 -12.92
N VAL A 28 5.01 1.21 -13.04
CA VAL A 28 6.44 1.19 -12.76
C VAL A 28 6.69 0.99 -11.26
N PHE A 29 7.38 -0.09 -10.92
CA PHE A 29 7.83 -0.33 -9.54
C PHE A 29 8.97 0.61 -9.18
N THR A 30 8.84 1.27 -8.04
CA THR A 30 9.89 2.19 -7.55
C THR A 30 11.09 1.38 -7.05
N PRO A 31 12.30 1.62 -7.57
CA PRO A 31 13.51 1.00 -7.02
C PRO A 31 13.73 1.45 -5.56
N PRO A 32 14.27 0.58 -4.69
CA PRO A 32 14.55 0.94 -3.29
C PRO A 32 15.45 2.16 -3.13
N GLU A 33 16.41 2.34 -4.03
CA GLU A 33 17.35 3.47 -4.02
C GLU A 33 16.62 4.81 -4.24
N LEU A 34 15.62 4.83 -5.15
CA LEU A 34 14.81 6.03 -5.39
C LEU A 34 13.90 6.31 -4.19
N ALA A 35 13.24 5.28 -3.65
CA ALA A 35 12.40 5.43 -2.46
C ALA A 35 13.22 5.98 -1.29
N ASN A 36 14.44 5.46 -1.06
CA ASN A 36 15.31 5.93 0.01
C ASN A 36 15.73 7.39 -0.17
N ARG A 37 16.09 7.82 -1.39
CA ARG A 37 16.40 9.24 -1.65
C ARG A 37 15.21 10.17 -1.35
N MET A 38 13.99 9.75 -1.73
CA MET A 38 12.78 10.51 -1.41
C MET A 38 12.54 10.59 0.11
N LEU A 39 12.80 9.51 0.84
CA LEU A 39 12.68 9.47 2.31
C LEU A 39 13.79 10.30 3.00
N ASP A 40 14.98 10.42 2.41
CA ASP A 40 16.04 11.30 2.91
C ASP A 40 15.63 12.77 2.76
N THR A 41 15.11 13.15 1.57
CA THR A 41 14.57 14.52 1.34
C THR A 41 13.41 14.84 2.29
N LEU A 42 12.52 13.86 2.55
CA LEU A 42 11.45 14.02 3.52
C LEU A 42 11.99 14.30 4.93
N ALA A 43 12.99 13.53 5.38
CA ALA A 43 13.58 13.70 6.71
C ALA A 43 14.25 15.07 6.87
N GLU A 44 14.97 15.53 5.84
CA GLU A 44 15.57 16.88 5.82
C GLU A 44 14.51 18.00 5.91
N ALA A 45 13.44 17.88 5.11
CA ALA A 45 12.35 18.85 5.12
C ALA A 45 11.60 18.85 6.46
N TRP A 46 11.40 17.67 7.05
CA TRP A 46 10.79 17.55 8.38
C TRP A 46 11.63 18.22 9.45
N ALA A 47 12.92 17.93 9.51
CA ALA A 47 13.83 18.51 10.47
C ALA A 47 13.87 20.07 10.35
N ALA A 48 13.87 20.60 9.13
CA ALA A 48 13.85 22.04 8.88
C ALA A 48 12.60 22.73 9.44
N THR A 49 11.46 22.07 9.50
CA THR A 49 10.18 22.62 9.96
C THR A 49 9.83 22.26 11.40
N HIS A 50 10.49 21.26 11.98
CA HIS A 50 10.22 20.72 13.33
C HIS A 50 11.42 20.85 14.29
N GLY A 51 12.17 21.96 14.19
CA GLY A 51 13.22 22.31 15.16
C GLY A 51 14.41 21.35 15.15
N GLY A 52 14.71 20.69 14.03
CA GLY A 52 15.81 19.74 13.91
C GLY A 52 15.49 18.32 14.37
N THR A 53 14.23 18.00 14.69
CA THR A 53 13.84 16.66 15.13
C THR A 53 13.89 15.65 13.98
N ASP A 54 14.35 14.44 14.28
CA ASP A 54 14.35 13.32 13.33
C ASP A 54 12.97 12.66 13.30
N ILE A 55 12.30 12.69 12.14
CA ILE A 55 10.97 12.09 11.93
C ILE A 55 10.92 10.60 12.29
N TRP A 56 12.05 9.90 12.18
CA TRP A 56 12.13 8.46 12.44
C TRP A 56 12.14 8.09 13.91
N THR A 57 12.31 9.08 14.80
CA THR A 57 12.32 8.92 16.27
C THR A 57 10.98 9.25 16.92
N ASP A 58 9.99 9.68 16.16
CA ASP A 58 8.65 10.04 16.67
C ASP A 58 7.67 8.87 16.45
N SER A 59 7.23 8.27 17.56
CA SER A 59 6.29 7.15 17.55
C SER A 59 4.84 7.54 17.23
N SER A 60 4.54 8.83 17.13
CA SER A 60 3.19 9.33 16.82
C SER A 60 2.96 9.60 15.33
N VAL A 61 4.02 9.82 14.54
CA VAL A 61 3.94 10.16 13.11
C VAL A 61 3.36 9.01 12.30
N LYS A 62 2.38 9.32 11.45
CA LYS A 62 1.70 8.36 10.58
C LYS A 62 2.01 8.62 9.12
N PHE A 63 2.42 7.56 8.43
CA PHE A 63 2.81 7.57 7.03
C PHE A 63 1.77 6.83 6.19
N LEU A 64 1.39 7.43 5.06
CA LEU A 64 0.52 6.81 4.05
C LEU A 64 1.24 6.74 2.70
N ASP A 65 1.31 5.54 2.12
CA ASP A 65 1.55 5.36 0.69
C ASP A 65 0.19 5.19 -0.03
N PRO A 66 -0.31 6.22 -0.74
CA PRO A 66 -1.65 6.20 -1.33
C PRO A 66 -1.73 5.39 -2.63
N CYS A 67 -0.59 4.99 -3.18
CA CYS A 67 -0.48 4.26 -4.44
C CYS A 67 0.46 3.06 -4.31
N THR A 68 0.25 2.27 -3.25
CA THR A 68 1.11 1.14 -2.90
C THR A 68 1.09 0.08 -3.99
N LYS A 69 2.28 -0.26 -4.47
CA LYS A 69 2.54 -1.33 -5.46
C LYS A 69 3.22 -2.52 -4.79
N SER A 70 4.55 -2.60 -4.81
CA SER A 70 5.30 -3.67 -4.12
C SER A 70 5.49 -3.43 -2.61
N GLY A 71 5.04 -2.28 -2.08
CA GLY A 71 5.22 -1.90 -0.69
C GLY A 71 6.63 -1.40 -0.36
N VAL A 72 7.41 -0.94 -1.35
CA VAL A 72 8.79 -0.48 -1.14
C VAL A 72 8.84 0.70 -0.17
N PHE A 73 7.98 1.72 -0.31
CA PHE A 73 7.94 2.84 0.64
C PHE A 73 7.59 2.36 2.04
N LEU A 74 6.56 1.54 2.19
CA LEU A 74 6.15 1.01 3.48
C LEU A 74 7.27 0.22 4.17
N ARG A 75 8.01 -0.58 3.41
CA ARG A 75 9.15 -1.35 3.90
C ARG A 75 10.30 -0.44 4.34
N GLU A 76 10.72 0.52 3.50
CA GLU A 76 11.85 1.40 3.82
C GLU A 76 11.51 2.34 4.99
N ILE A 77 10.27 2.84 5.09
CA ILE A 77 9.77 3.58 6.26
C ILE A 77 9.84 2.70 7.51
N THR A 78 9.35 1.46 7.44
CA THR A 78 9.39 0.51 8.56
C THR A 78 10.82 0.28 9.04
N ILE A 79 11.79 0.10 8.14
CA ILE A 79 13.21 -0.13 8.48
C ILE A 79 13.78 1.10 9.22
N ARG A 80 13.46 2.32 8.78
CA ARG A 80 13.92 3.57 9.40
C ARG A 80 13.31 3.75 10.79
N LEU A 81 12.00 3.52 10.94
CA LEU A 81 11.31 3.60 12.23
C LEU A 81 11.82 2.54 13.22
N ILE A 82 12.12 1.32 12.77
CA ILE A 82 12.71 0.28 13.63
C ILE A 82 14.05 0.75 14.23
N LYS A 83 14.86 1.48 13.47
CA LYS A 83 16.13 2.03 13.93
C LYS A 83 15.90 3.26 14.83
N GLY A 84 15.07 4.20 14.39
CA GLY A 84 14.84 5.47 15.07
C GLY A 84 14.17 5.30 16.43
N LEU A 85 13.20 4.39 16.55
CA LEU A 85 12.46 4.15 17.80
C LEU A 85 13.18 3.20 18.78
N ALA A 86 14.40 2.77 18.50
CA ALA A 86 15.11 1.81 19.35
C ALA A 86 15.33 2.33 20.79
N GLY A 87 15.50 3.64 20.96
CA GLY A 87 15.65 4.27 22.27
C GLY A 87 14.34 4.36 23.05
N GLU A 88 13.23 4.70 22.37
CA GLU A 88 11.90 4.81 23.00
C GLU A 88 11.25 3.45 23.26
N LYS A 89 11.41 2.50 22.32
CA LYS A 89 10.84 1.14 22.37
C LYS A 89 11.97 0.11 22.20
N PRO A 90 12.67 -0.25 23.30
CA PRO A 90 13.83 -1.15 23.22
C PRO A 90 13.49 -2.57 22.76
N ASP A 91 12.33 -3.09 23.15
CA ASP A 91 11.87 -4.40 22.70
C ASP A 91 11.54 -4.37 21.19
N LEU A 92 12.15 -5.27 20.44
CA LEU A 92 12.01 -5.29 18.98
C LEU A 92 10.60 -5.71 18.55
N ASP A 93 10.01 -6.68 19.21
CA ASP A 93 8.69 -7.21 18.84
C ASP A 93 7.62 -6.16 19.12
N GLU A 94 7.67 -5.51 20.27
CA GLU A 94 6.78 -4.40 20.62
C GLU A 94 6.94 -3.22 19.65
N ARG A 95 8.18 -2.88 19.30
CA ARG A 95 8.49 -1.80 18.37
C ARG A 95 7.95 -2.08 16.98
N VAL A 96 8.20 -3.26 16.42
CA VAL A 96 7.68 -3.68 15.11
C VAL A 96 6.16 -3.71 15.13
N HIS A 97 5.57 -4.25 16.18
CA HIS A 97 4.12 -4.28 16.35
C HIS A 97 3.52 -2.87 16.37
N HIS A 98 4.13 -1.94 17.13
CA HIS A 98 3.70 -0.55 17.21
C HIS A 98 3.75 0.14 15.83
N ILE A 99 4.89 0.04 15.13
CA ILE A 99 5.11 0.65 13.82
C ILE A 99 4.07 0.17 12.81
N LEU A 100 3.92 -1.15 12.68
CA LEU A 100 3.05 -1.75 11.67
C LEU A 100 1.56 -1.54 11.94
N LYS A 101 1.17 -1.36 13.21
CA LYS A 101 -0.23 -1.09 13.57
C LYS A 101 -0.61 0.38 13.57
N ASN A 102 0.33 1.27 13.92
CA ASN A 102 -0.03 2.63 14.26
C ASN A 102 0.59 3.69 13.35
N GLN A 103 1.67 3.36 12.61
CA GLN A 103 2.44 4.36 11.88
C GLN A 103 2.47 4.15 10.36
N VAL A 104 2.39 2.91 9.87
CA VAL A 104 2.60 2.58 8.45
C VAL A 104 1.30 2.11 7.80
N PHE A 105 0.84 2.85 6.78
CA PHE A 105 -0.42 2.63 6.09
C PHE A 105 -0.23 2.68 4.58
N GLY A 106 -0.99 1.89 3.84
CA GLY A 106 -0.95 1.88 2.38
C GLY A 106 -2.33 1.64 1.75
N ILE A 107 -2.54 2.23 0.59
CA ILE A 107 -3.69 1.95 -0.27
C ILE A 107 -3.15 1.31 -1.54
N ALA A 108 -3.41 0.03 -1.71
CA ALA A 108 -2.94 -0.70 -2.87
C ALA A 108 -3.77 -0.38 -4.11
N ILE A 109 -3.11 -0.38 -5.26
CA ILE A 109 -3.74 0.00 -6.53
C ILE A 109 -4.44 -1.17 -7.22
N THR A 110 -4.00 -2.41 -6.95
CA THR A 110 -4.60 -3.64 -7.48
C THR A 110 -4.62 -4.73 -6.40
N ASN A 111 -5.40 -5.79 -6.63
CA ASN A 111 -5.38 -6.93 -5.71
C ASN A 111 -3.99 -7.57 -5.62
N LEU A 112 -3.31 -7.74 -6.75
CA LEU A 112 -1.96 -8.29 -6.77
C LEU A 112 -0.98 -7.44 -5.96
N THR A 113 -0.99 -6.12 -6.16
CA THR A 113 -0.09 -5.21 -5.44
C THR A 113 -0.40 -5.17 -3.94
N SER A 114 -1.67 -5.34 -3.53
CA SER A 114 -2.01 -5.46 -2.11
C SER A 114 -1.35 -6.68 -1.45
N LEU A 115 -1.39 -7.83 -2.13
CA LEU A 115 -0.78 -9.07 -1.64
C LEU A 115 0.75 -8.96 -1.60
N LEU A 116 1.36 -8.31 -2.59
CA LEU A 116 2.82 -8.06 -2.63
C LEU A 116 3.24 -7.12 -1.50
N ALA A 117 2.54 -6.01 -1.32
CA ALA A 117 2.83 -5.04 -0.27
C ALA A 117 2.68 -5.65 1.13
N ARG A 118 1.60 -6.38 1.39
CA ARG A 118 1.42 -7.11 2.66
C ARG A 118 2.55 -8.10 2.91
N ARG A 119 2.97 -8.82 1.88
CA ARG A 119 4.10 -9.75 1.98
C ARG A 119 5.42 -9.05 2.29
N SER A 120 5.63 -7.86 1.71
CA SER A 120 6.82 -7.03 1.97
C SER A 120 6.86 -6.48 3.40
N VAL A 121 5.70 -6.18 3.99
CA VAL A 121 5.60 -5.52 5.31
C VAL A 121 5.31 -6.51 6.43
N TYR A 122 4.41 -7.49 6.21
CA TYR A 122 3.95 -8.43 7.24
C TYR A 122 4.57 -9.83 7.13
N CYS A 123 5.44 -10.08 6.14
CA CYS A 123 5.95 -11.41 5.77
C CYS A 123 4.84 -12.38 5.33
N SER A 124 3.62 -11.93 5.16
CA SER A 124 2.44 -12.72 4.81
C SER A 124 1.48 -11.89 3.96
N LYS A 125 0.79 -12.54 3.01
CA LYS A 125 -0.29 -11.91 2.23
C LYS A 125 -1.55 -11.61 3.05
N HIS A 126 -1.68 -12.21 4.24
CA HIS A 126 -2.78 -12.02 5.17
C HIS A 126 -2.22 -11.44 6.48
N ALA A 127 -2.57 -10.20 6.80
CA ALA A 127 -2.04 -9.49 7.96
C ALA A 127 -2.36 -10.19 9.29
N LYS A 128 -3.54 -10.82 9.42
CA LYS A 128 -3.90 -11.59 10.62
C LYS A 128 -3.53 -13.07 10.54
N GLY A 129 -2.87 -13.50 9.45
CA GLY A 129 -2.49 -14.90 9.25
C GLY A 129 -1.44 -15.38 10.24
N ILE A 130 -1.38 -16.71 10.45
CA ILE A 130 -0.44 -17.36 11.40
C ILE A 130 1.03 -17.09 11.07
N HIS A 131 1.33 -16.75 9.82
CA HIS A 131 2.67 -16.42 9.32
C HIS A 131 2.95 -14.92 9.31
N SER A 132 1.99 -14.08 9.72
CA SER A 132 2.20 -12.64 9.84
C SER A 132 3.11 -12.32 11.01
N ILE A 133 3.99 -11.34 10.82
CA ILE A 133 4.86 -10.83 11.89
C ILE A 133 4.03 -10.13 12.99
N VAL A 134 2.88 -9.52 12.63
CA VAL A 134 1.92 -8.92 13.57
C VAL A 134 0.61 -9.70 13.52
N LYS A 135 0.33 -10.48 14.58
CA LYS A 135 -0.84 -11.39 14.61
C LYS A 135 -2.12 -10.76 15.15
N THR A 136 -2.10 -9.49 15.51
CA THR A 136 -3.19 -8.80 16.21
C THR A 136 -4.04 -7.91 15.32
N PHE A 137 -3.86 -7.97 14.00
CA PHE A 137 -4.75 -7.30 13.06
C PHE A 137 -6.15 -7.92 13.06
N ALA A 138 -7.19 -7.08 12.95
CA ALA A 138 -8.58 -7.53 12.91
C ALA A 138 -8.95 -8.13 11.54
N THR A 139 -8.31 -7.64 10.47
CA THR A 139 -8.59 -8.02 9.08
C THR A 139 -7.36 -8.59 8.40
N ASP A 140 -7.55 -9.29 7.28
CA ASP A 140 -6.46 -9.79 6.45
C ASP A 140 -5.69 -8.68 5.71
N ASP A 141 -6.29 -7.50 5.59
CA ASP A 141 -5.66 -6.34 4.98
C ASP A 141 -4.65 -5.66 5.91
N GLY A 142 -4.89 -5.71 7.22
CA GLY A 142 -4.14 -4.91 8.17
C GLY A 142 -4.25 -3.43 7.82
N ASN A 143 -3.11 -2.75 7.72
CA ASN A 143 -3.02 -1.35 7.30
C ASN A 143 -2.65 -1.19 5.80
N VAL A 144 -2.63 -2.27 5.01
CA VAL A 144 -2.47 -2.22 3.56
C VAL A 144 -3.79 -2.56 2.91
N TRP A 145 -4.62 -1.53 2.79
CA TRP A 145 -6.00 -1.65 2.33
C TRP A 145 -6.09 -1.79 0.81
N PHE A 146 -7.06 -2.58 0.35
CA PHE A 146 -7.46 -2.67 -1.04
C PHE A 146 -8.94 -3.03 -1.13
N ALA A 147 -9.66 -2.35 -2.00
CA ALA A 147 -10.92 -2.82 -2.57
C ALA A 147 -10.98 -2.43 -4.05
N ARG A 148 -11.60 -3.29 -4.84
CA ARG A 148 -11.86 -3.00 -6.26
C ARG A 148 -12.68 -1.71 -6.36
N THR A 149 -12.17 -0.76 -7.11
CA THR A 149 -12.81 0.53 -7.38
C THR A 149 -13.20 0.59 -8.84
N GLU A 150 -14.35 1.18 -9.14
CA GLU A 150 -14.83 1.36 -10.51
C GLU A 150 -14.64 2.81 -10.96
N HIS A 151 -14.50 3.01 -12.27
CA HIS A 151 -14.52 4.34 -12.86
C HIS A 151 -15.94 4.92 -12.90
N SER A 152 -16.04 6.22 -12.73
CA SER A 152 -17.29 6.99 -12.93
C SER A 152 -17.32 7.56 -14.33
N TRP A 153 -18.11 6.98 -15.23
CA TRP A 153 -18.10 7.33 -16.65
C TRP A 153 -19.07 8.48 -16.97
N LYS A 154 -18.57 9.50 -17.67
CA LYS A 154 -19.35 10.59 -18.23
C LYS A 154 -18.78 10.98 -19.59
N ASN A 155 -19.60 11.01 -20.64
CA ASN A 155 -19.17 11.30 -21.99
C ASN A 155 -17.96 10.44 -22.45
N SER A 156 -18.01 9.14 -22.15
CA SER A 156 -16.95 8.14 -22.48
C SER A 156 -15.59 8.40 -21.82
N ARG A 157 -15.55 9.23 -20.77
CA ARG A 157 -14.34 9.46 -19.95
C ARG A 157 -14.66 9.34 -18.46
N CYS A 158 -13.68 8.94 -17.67
CA CYS A 158 -13.82 8.93 -16.22
C CYS A 158 -13.79 10.36 -15.67
N GLU A 159 -14.75 10.70 -14.79
CA GLU A 159 -14.83 12.03 -14.18
C GLU A 159 -13.65 12.35 -13.25
N TYR A 160 -13.02 11.33 -12.66
CA TYR A 160 -11.91 11.50 -11.72
C TYR A 160 -10.54 11.52 -12.41
N CYS A 161 -10.24 10.55 -13.29
CA CYS A 161 -8.91 10.37 -13.86
C CYS A 161 -8.83 10.64 -15.37
N GLY A 162 -9.96 10.91 -16.04
CA GLY A 162 -9.99 11.17 -17.49
C GLY A 162 -9.79 9.93 -18.37
N ALA A 163 -9.62 8.74 -17.81
CA ALA A 163 -9.44 7.50 -18.57
C ALA A 163 -10.56 7.25 -19.56
N SER A 164 -10.22 6.69 -20.74
CA SER A 164 -11.19 6.35 -21.78
C SER A 164 -12.02 5.14 -21.39
N GLU A 165 -13.34 5.25 -21.47
CA GLU A 165 -14.26 4.15 -21.21
C GLU A 165 -14.02 2.94 -22.11
N THR A 166 -13.71 3.16 -23.40
CA THR A 166 -13.45 2.09 -24.37
C THR A 166 -12.22 1.26 -24.01
N THR A 167 -11.24 1.86 -23.34
CA THR A 167 -9.99 1.19 -22.95
C THR A 167 -10.10 0.53 -21.57
N TYR A 168 -10.76 1.20 -20.64
CA TYR A 168 -10.74 0.82 -19.21
C TYR A 168 -12.06 0.26 -18.67
N ARG A 169 -13.13 0.18 -19.48
CA ARG A 169 -14.32 -0.58 -19.14
C ARG A 169 -14.03 -2.07 -19.31
N ARG A 170 -13.57 -2.69 -18.22
CA ARG A 170 -13.11 -4.09 -18.19
C ARG A 170 -14.08 -4.97 -17.43
N GLY A 171 -14.15 -6.27 -17.81
CA GLY A 171 -14.95 -7.24 -17.08
C GLY A 171 -14.46 -7.46 -15.65
N GLU A 172 -15.31 -8.07 -14.82
CA GLU A 172 -15.05 -8.31 -13.38
C GLU A 172 -13.76 -9.11 -13.09
N ALA A 173 -13.29 -9.90 -14.06
CA ALA A 173 -12.07 -10.70 -13.90
C ALA A 173 -10.76 -9.89 -14.06
N LEU A 174 -10.83 -8.65 -14.56
CA LEU A 174 -9.69 -7.80 -14.82
C LEU A 174 -9.66 -6.60 -13.87
N GLU A 175 -8.46 -6.10 -13.59
CA GLU A 175 -8.28 -4.88 -12.80
C GLU A 175 -8.83 -3.67 -13.57
N THR A 176 -9.50 -2.78 -12.84
CA THR A 176 -10.12 -1.58 -13.41
C THR A 176 -9.13 -0.46 -13.66
N HIS A 177 -8.01 -0.46 -12.93
CA HIS A 177 -7.06 0.67 -12.82
C HIS A 177 -7.71 1.97 -12.33
N ALA A 178 -8.86 1.88 -11.66
CA ALA A 178 -9.44 2.96 -10.89
C ALA A 178 -8.84 2.89 -9.47
N TYR A 179 -8.02 3.86 -9.11
CA TYR A 179 -7.33 3.86 -7.81
C TYR A 179 -8.19 4.55 -6.77
N ALA A 180 -8.45 3.88 -5.67
CA ALA A 180 -9.38 4.33 -4.64
C ALA A 180 -9.04 5.72 -4.08
N PHE A 181 -7.74 6.05 -3.98
CA PHE A 181 -7.28 7.37 -3.51
C PHE A 181 -7.70 8.52 -4.43
N ILE A 182 -7.79 8.27 -5.74
CA ILE A 182 -8.14 9.27 -6.76
C ILE A 182 -9.65 9.31 -6.97
N HIS A 183 -10.33 8.14 -6.97
CA HIS A 183 -11.75 8.00 -7.31
C HIS A 183 -12.65 8.22 -6.09
N THR A 184 -12.53 9.37 -5.45
CA THR A 184 -13.36 9.76 -4.30
C THR A 184 -13.42 11.29 -4.16
N ASP A 185 -14.58 11.81 -3.80
CA ASP A 185 -14.79 13.24 -3.52
C ASP A 185 -14.35 13.62 -2.10
N ASN A 186 -14.19 12.63 -1.21
CA ASN A 186 -13.84 12.86 0.18
C ASN A 186 -12.85 11.81 0.71
N ILE A 187 -11.58 12.02 0.40
CA ILE A 187 -10.50 11.12 0.83
C ILE A 187 -10.37 11.03 2.36
N LYS A 188 -10.65 12.11 3.10
CA LYS A 188 -10.57 12.10 4.57
C LYS A 188 -11.62 11.16 5.18
N ALA A 189 -12.87 11.23 4.69
CA ALA A 189 -13.92 10.34 5.14
C ALA A 189 -13.63 8.88 4.76
N LYS A 190 -13.14 8.66 3.54
CA LYS A 190 -12.75 7.32 3.06
C LYS A 190 -11.57 6.75 3.82
N ALA A 191 -10.54 7.51 4.11
CA ALA A 191 -9.42 7.06 4.94
C ALA A 191 -9.87 6.67 6.35
N ALA A 192 -10.80 7.42 6.94
CA ALA A 192 -11.40 7.05 8.24
C ALA A 192 -12.23 5.75 8.16
N GLU A 193 -12.92 5.50 7.06
CA GLU A 193 -13.62 4.24 6.79
C GLU A 193 -12.65 3.07 6.64
N TRP A 194 -11.58 3.24 5.85
CA TRP A 194 -10.63 2.16 5.52
C TRP A 194 -9.73 1.76 6.69
N PHE A 195 -9.30 2.73 7.50
CA PHE A 195 -8.34 2.50 8.58
C PHE A 195 -8.93 2.64 10.00
N GLY A 196 -10.21 3.01 10.07
CA GLY A 196 -10.93 3.18 11.33
C GLY A 196 -10.74 4.53 12.00
N GLY A 197 -11.84 5.13 12.46
CA GLY A 197 -11.84 6.35 13.26
C GLY A 197 -11.46 7.64 12.51
N LYS A 198 -11.07 8.67 13.26
CA LYS A 198 -10.55 9.94 12.71
C LYS A 198 -9.09 9.76 12.31
N MET A 199 -8.83 9.16 11.15
CA MET A 199 -7.48 8.96 10.67
C MET A 199 -6.94 10.26 10.04
N GLN A 200 -5.80 10.72 10.54
CA GLN A 200 -4.98 11.76 9.92
C GLN A 200 -3.59 11.20 9.70
N PHE A 201 -3.00 11.55 8.57
CA PHE A 201 -1.63 11.20 8.22
C PHE A 201 -0.77 12.45 8.24
N ASP A 202 0.39 12.36 8.87
CA ASP A 202 1.35 13.45 8.94
C ASP A 202 2.19 13.51 7.65
N VAL A 203 2.39 12.34 7.03
CA VAL A 203 3.14 12.18 5.79
C VAL A 203 2.35 11.35 4.79
N ILE A 204 2.21 11.88 3.57
CA ILE A 204 1.72 11.13 2.41
C ILE A 204 2.84 11.08 1.39
N ILE A 205 3.35 9.88 1.10
CA ILE A 205 4.46 9.65 0.19
C ILE A 205 4.27 8.38 -0.62
N GLY A 206 4.47 8.46 -1.92
CA GLY A 206 4.31 7.34 -2.83
C GLY A 206 4.68 7.72 -4.26
N ASN A 207 4.61 6.75 -5.16
CA ASN A 207 4.82 6.95 -6.59
C ASN A 207 3.51 6.64 -7.33
N PRO A 208 2.67 7.67 -7.63
CA PRO A 208 1.41 7.46 -8.33
C PRO A 208 1.65 6.91 -9.74
N PRO A 209 0.67 6.20 -10.31
CA PRO A 209 0.75 5.79 -11.70
C PRO A 209 0.67 7.02 -12.61
N TYR A 210 1.53 7.05 -13.60
CA TYR A 210 1.54 8.08 -14.62
C TYR A 210 0.70 7.61 -15.80
N GLN A 211 -0.47 8.17 -15.99
CA GLN A 211 -1.22 7.97 -17.25
C GLN A 211 -0.65 8.95 -18.28
N LEU A 212 0.07 8.43 -19.26
CA LEU A 212 0.35 9.20 -20.46
C LEU A 212 -0.99 9.39 -21.16
N ALA A 213 -1.44 10.64 -21.27
CA ALA A 213 -2.55 10.96 -22.15
C ALA A 213 -2.15 10.50 -23.56
N SER A 214 -2.75 9.41 -24.05
CA SER A 214 -2.70 9.09 -25.46
C SER A 214 -3.56 10.15 -26.17
N ASP A 215 -2.91 10.98 -26.95
CA ASP A 215 -3.52 11.91 -27.89
C ASP A 215 -4.53 11.22 -28.83
#